data_90fcae739f5cb9c90cee7f30086c1ef5
#
_entry.id   90fcae739f5cb9c90cee7f30086c1ef5
#
_cell.length_a   1.000
_cell.length_b   1.000
_cell.length_c   1.000
_cell.angle_alpha   90.00
_cell.angle_beta   90.00
_cell.angle_gamma   90.00
#
_symmetry.space_group_name_H-M   'P 1'
#
loop_
_entity.id
_entity.type
_entity.pdbx_description
1 polymer ?
#
loop_
_entity_poly.entity_id
_entity_poly.type
_entity_poly.pdbx_seq_one_letter_code
_entity_poly.pdbx_strand_id
1 'polypeptide(L)'
;METVHVRLGLSGTHWGKQPQYRVLANDRVVKEGTAAALEHIEFDFEYDATATLTVELVNKTHRDTVLDEQNNIVKDLLLNIESVEIDGIDLKQMPRDLSVYTTYDNRTVTKCINLGWNGTWRLTWTEPFYLWLLEYL
;
A
#
# COMPACT_ATOMS: atom_id res chain seq x y z
N MET A 1 -20.82 12.85 -5.76
CA MET A 1 -19.77 12.61 -4.74
C MET A 1 -20.12 11.39 -3.92
N GLU A 2 -19.16 10.56 -3.65
CA GLU A 2 -19.28 9.38 -2.79
C GLU A 2 -18.30 9.48 -1.63
N THR A 3 -18.70 8.98 -0.46
CA THR A 3 -17.81 8.84 0.69
C THR A 3 -17.79 7.38 1.10
N VAL A 4 -16.59 6.80 1.20
CA VAL A 4 -16.41 5.45 1.73
C VAL A 4 -15.51 5.53 2.94
N HIS A 5 -15.64 4.53 3.84
CA HIS A 5 -14.73 4.37 4.98
C HIS A 5 -13.67 3.34 4.63
N VAL A 6 -12.40 3.73 4.73
CA VAL A 6 -11.25 2.87 4.43
C VAL A 6 -10.58 2.44 5.72
N ARG A 7 -10.29 1.15 5.83
CA ARG A 7 -9.44 0.58 6.87
C ARG A 7 -8.28 -0.16 6.21
N LEU A 8 -7.10 0.39 6.35
CA LEU A 8 -5.87 -0.10 5.74
C LEU A 8 -4.98 -0.75 6.80
N GLY A 9 -4.61 -2.01 6.59
CA GLY A 9 -3.65 -2.71 7.46
C GLY A 9 -2.26 -2.64 6.88
N LEU A 10 -1.30 -2.12 7.64
CA LEU A 10 0.12 -2.05 7.26
C LEU A 10 0.99 -2.70 8.31
N SER A 11 2.08 -3.31 7.89
CA SER A 11 3.14 -3.79 8.78
C SER A 11 4.50 -3.56 8.15
N GLY A 12 5.56 -3.68 8.95
CA GLY A 12 6.93 -3.54 8.49
C GLY A 12 7.73 -4.82 8.68
N THR A 13 8.48 -5.21 7.65
CA THR A 13 9.59 -6.13 7.79
C THR A 13 10.83 -5.27 7.92
N HIS A 14 11.57 -5.40 9.02
CA HIS A 14 12.68 -4.49 9.28
C HIS A 14 13.75 -5.11 10.16
N TRP A 15 14.90 -4.44 10.10
CA TRP A 15 16.02 -4.62 11.05
C TRP A 15 16.72 -3.26 11.13
N GLY A 16 17.19 -2.81 12.22
CA GLY A 16 17.80 -1.48 12.34
C GLY A 16 16.80 -0.34 12.32
N LYS A 17 16.20 -0.02 11.16
CA LYS A 17 15.18 1.03 11.07
C LYS A 17 13.86 0.46 10.55
N GLN A 18 12.75 1.14 10.87
CA GLN A 18 11.42 0.76 10.40
C GLN A 18 11.08 1.43 9.07
N PRO A 19 10.27 0.80 8.21
CA PRO A 19 9.83 1.44 6.97
C PRO A 19 8.95 2.64 7.29
N GLN A 20 9.27 3.76 6.65
CA GLN A 20 8.50 5.01 6.75
C GLN A 20 7.54 5.09 5.60
N TYR A 21 6.28 5.40 5.89
CA TYR A 21 5.22 5.40 4.89
C TYR A 21 4.46 6.71 4.85
N ARG A 22 3.77 6.91 3.73
CA ARG A 22 2.79 7.96 3.54
C ARG A 22 1.57 7.35 2.86
N VAL A 23 0.37 7.68 3.37
CA VAL A 23 -0.91 7.22 2.82
C VAL A 23 -1.67 8.43 2.29
N LEU A 24 -2.15 8.34 1.05
CA LEU A 24 -2.89 9.41 0.40
C LEU A 24 -4.27 8.92 -0.07
N ALA A 25 -5.26 9.77 0.09
CA ALA A 25 -6.58 9.64 -0.50
C ALA A 25 -6.65 10.62 -1.67
N ASN A 26 -6.61 10.11 -2.91
CA ASN A 26 -6.28 10.89 -4.10
C ASN A 26 -4.97 11.67 -3.84
N ASP A 27 -4.97 12.98 -3.90
CA ASP A 27 -3.76 13.78 -3.69
C ASP A 27 -3.59 14.27 -2.24
N ARG A 28 -4.49 13.89 -1.34
CA ARG A 28 -4.48 14.37 0.05
C ARG A 28 -3.75 13.36 0.94
N VAL A 29 -2.73 13.81 1.66
CA VAL A 29 -2.06 12.99 2.66
C VAL A 29 -2.98 12.81 3.86
N VAL A 30 -3.30 11.56 4.20
CA VAL A 30 -4.16 11.23 5.34
C VAL A 30 -3.37 10.72 6.54
N LYS A 31 -2.18 10.14 6.30
CA LYS A 31 -1.32 9.65 7.37
C LYS A 31 0.12 9.55 6.90
N GLU A 32 1.05 9.87 7.81
CA GLU A 32 2.47 9.59 7.68
C GLU A 32 2.94 8.91 8.96
N GLY A 33 3.88 7.99 8.85
CA GLY A 33 4.40 7.29 10.02
C GLY A 33 5.41 6.23 9.67
N THR A 34 5.71 5.39 10.66
CA THR A 34 6.58 4.21 10.50
C THR A 34 5.79 2.97 10.86
N ALA A 35 6.06 1.88 10.16
CA ALA A 35 5.38 0.61 10.38
C ALA A 35 6.35 -0.39 11.04
N ALA A 36 5.89 -1.04 12.10
CA ALA A 36 6.59 -2.14 12.75
C ALA A 36 5.68 -3.36 12.78
N ALA A 37 4.92 -3.54 13.87
CA ALA A 37 3.87 -4.54 13.93
C ALA A 37 2.67 -4.08 13.11
N LEU A 38 1.73 -4.98 12.88
CA LEU A 38 0.48 -4.66 12.19
C LEU A 38 -0.24 -3.50 12.88
N GLU A 39 -0.56 -2.48 12.10
CA GLU A 39 -1.43 -1.38 12.52
C GLU A 39 -2.52 -1.16 11.49
N HIS A 40 -3.63 -0.57 11.94
CA HIS A 40 -4.74 -0.23 11.07
C HIS A 40 -4.91 1.29 11.01
N ILE A 41 -5.04 1.81 9.81
CA ILE A 41 -5.25 3.23 9.52
C ILE A 41 -6.65 3.35 8.95
N GLU A 42 -7.49 4.16 9.60
CA GLU A 42 -8.88 4.34 9.20
C GLU A 42 -9.14 5.80 8.86
N PHE A 43 -9.88 6.03 7.79
CA PHE A 43 -10.26 7.37 7.36
C PHE A 43 -11.46 7.33 6.42
N ASP A 44 -12.18 8.44 6.37
CA ASP A 44 -13.23 8.64 5.38
C ASP A 44 -12.62 9.20 4.11
N PHE A 45 -13.03 8.66 2.99
CA PHE A 45 -12.53 9.01 1.68
C PHE A 45 -13.67 9.57 0.83
N GLU A 46 -13.65 10.88 0.59
CA GLU A 46 -14.60 11.58 -0.28
C GLU A 46 -13.97 11.74 -1.66
N TYR A 47 -14.73 11.42 -2.70
CA TYR A 47 -14.24 11.54 -4.07
C TYR A 47 -15.38 11.67 -5.07
N ASP A 48 -15.06 12.21 -6.24
CA ASP A 48 -15.95 12.28 -7.40
C ASP A 48 -15.39 11.36 -8.47
N ALA A 49 -16.23 10.48 -9.03
CA ALA A 49 -15.93 9.54 -10.11
C ALA A 49 -14.85 8.52 -9.77
N THR A 50 -13.64 8.90 -9.43
CA THR A 50 -12.50 7.98 -9.26
C THR A 50 -11.80 8.22 -7.92
N ALA A 51 -11.53 7.13 -7.20
CA ALA A 51 -10.75 7.12 -5.98
C ALA A 51 -9.44 6.38 -6.21
N THR A 52 -8.33 6.95 -5.79
CA THR A 52 -7.02 6.29 -5.76
C THR A 52 -6.48 6.31 -4.35
N LEU A 53 -6.35 5.12 -3.76
CA LEU A 53 -5.65 4.91 -2.50
C LEU A 53 -4.17 4.72 -2.81
N THR A 54 -3.33 5.57 -2.25
CA THR A 54 -1.88 5.53 -2.47
C THR A 54 -1.16 5.20 -1.17
N VAL A 55 -0.22 4.28 -1.24
CA VAL A 55 0.70 3.96 -0.14
C VAL A 55 2.12 4.10 -0.67
N GLU A 56 2.94 4.89 0.02
CA GLU A 56 4.32 5.15 -0.38
C GLU A 56 5.29 4.63 0.66
N LEU A 57 6.37 3.97 0.20
CA LEU A 57 7.57 3.70 1.00
C LEU A 57 8.60 4.77 0.65
N VAL A 58 9.16 5.47 1.65
CA VAL A 58 9.94 6.69 1.40
C VAL A 58 11.36 6.66 1.95
N ASN A 59 11.75 5.65 2.75
CA ASN A 59 13.04 5.71 3.46
C ASN A 59 13.96 4.51 3.23
N LYS A 60 13.72 3.69 2.20
CA LYS A 60 14.59 2.55 1.92
C LYS A 60 15.87 2.99 1.23
N THR A 61 16.99 2.39 1.64
CA THR A 61 18.28 2.52 0.96
C THR A 61 18.77 1.12 0.58
N HIS A 62 19.78 1.03 -0.30
CA HIS A 62 20.34 -0.25 -0.70
C HIS A 62 21.01 -1.01 0.47
N ARG A 63 21.35 -0.30 1.56
CA ARG A 63 21.94 -0.92 2.76
C ARG A 63 20.91 -1.67 3.61
N ASP A 64 19.64 -1.44 3.37
CA ASP A 64 18.55 -2.08 4.11
C ASP A 64 18.26 -3.50 3.63
N THR A 65 18.80 -3.91 2.49
CA THR A 65 18.78 -5.27 1.99
C THR A 65 20.16 -5.89 2.16
N VAL A 66 20.24 -6.99 2.90
CA VAL A 66 21.50 -7.69 3.17
C VAL A 66 21.44 -9.05 2.52
N LEU A 67 22.46 -9.36 1.73
CA LEU A 67 22.60 -10.63 1.03
C LEU A 67 23.65 -11.50 1.71
N ASP A 68 23.49 -12.83 1.64
CA ASP A 68 24.51 -13.79 2.04
C ASP A 68 25.48 -14.05 0.88
N GLU A 69 26.42 -14.99 1.07
CA GLU A 69 27.44 -15.36 0.07
C GLU A 69 26.84 -15.93 -1.22
N GLN A 70 25.63 -16.49 -1.15
CA GLN A 70 24.92 -17.05 -2.29
C GLN A 70 23.92 -16.06 -2.92
N ASN A 71 23.98 -14.78 -2.54
CA ASN A 71 23.05 -13.71 -2.97
C ASN A 71 21.60 -13.93 -2.54
N ASN A 72 21.37 -14.68 -1.46
CA ASN A 72 20.04 -14.78 -0.85
C ASN A 72 19.83 -13.61 0.11
N ILE A 73 18.61 -13.07 0.13
CA ILE A 73 18.25 -11.98 1.04
C ILE A 73 18.11 -12.56 2.45
N VAL A 74 18.93 -12.07 3.39
CA VAL A 74 18.89 -12.49 4.80
C VAL A 74 18.29 -11.43 5.71
N LYS A 75 18.31 -10.16 5.30
CA LYS A 75 17.67 -9.05 6.00
C LYS A 75 17.13 -8.08 4.97
N ASP A 76 15.95 -7.51 5.23
CA ASP A 76 15.33 -6.56 4.33
C ASP A 76 14.48 -5.54 5.09
N LEU A 77 14.13 -4.47 4.39
CA LEU A 77 13.18 -3.46 4.82
C LEU A 77 12.02 -3.49 3.83
N LEU A 78 10.85 -3.88 4.28
CA LEU A 78 9.65 -3.96 3.46
C LEU A 78 8.49 -3.25 4.16
N LEU A 79 7.69 -2.55 3.39
CA LEU A 79 6.39 -2.06 3.82
C LEU A 79 5.32 -3.01 3.27
N ASN A 80 4.61 -3.70 4.17
CA ASN A 80 3.65 -4.72 3.79
C ASN A 80 2.23 -4.17 3.87
N ILE A 81 1.47 -4.35 2.79
CA ILE A 81 0.04 -4.04 2.77
C ILE A 81 -0.69 -5.32 3.15
N GLU A 82 -1.22 -5.35 4.37
CA GLU A 82 -1.81 -6.55 4.96
C GLU A 82 -3.27 -6.72 4.58
N SER A 83 -4.01 -5.62 4.51
CA SER A 83 -5.44 -5.66 4.20
C SER A 83 -5.94 -4.30 3.74
N VAL A 84 -6.99 -4.32 2.93
CA VAL A 84 -7.78 -3.14 2.60
C VAL A 84 -9.24 -3.48 2.78
N GLU A 85 -9.92 -2.73 3.64
CA GLU A 85 -11.37 -2.83 3.83
C GLU A 85 -11.99 -1.52 3.40
N ILE A 86 -13.09 -1.60 2.66
CA ILE A 86 -13.86 -0.44 2.23
C ILE A 86 -15.31 -0.67 2.65
N ASP A 87 -15.83 0.24 3.47
CA ASP A 87 -17.18 0.14 4.06
C ASP A 87 -17.42 -1.20 4.78
N GLY A 88 -16.39 -1.67 5.49
CA GLY A 88 -16.44 -2.94 6.22
C GLY A 88 -16.24 -4.18 5.36
N ILE A 89 -16.04 -4.03 4.05
CA ILE A 89 -15.83 -5.14 3.13
C ILE A 89 -14.33 -5.36 2.94
N ASP A 90 -13.84 -6.54 3.34
CA ASP A 90 -12.47 -6.95 3.10
C ASP A 90 -12.30 -7.29 1.63
N LEU A 91 -11.43 -6.57 0.93
CA LEU A 91 -11.20 -6.76 -0.51
C LEU A 91 -10.39 -8.02 -0.82
N LYS A 92 -9.85 -8.69 0.19
CA LYS A 92 -9.10 -9.95 0.05
C LYS A 92 -7.91 -9.82 -0.90
N GLN A 93 -7.91 -10.54 -2.00
CA GLN A 93 -6.81 -10.53 -2.96
C GLN A 93 -6.86 -9.37 -3.97
N MET A 94 -7.93 -8.60 -4.00
CA MET A 94 -8.08 -7.50 -4.96
C MET A 94 -6.98 -6.44 -4.86
N PRO A 95 -6.53 -6.03 -3.66
CA PRO A 95 -5.41 -5.08 -3.57
C PRO A 95 -4.15 -5.61 -4.25
N ARG A 96 -3.87 -6.90 -4.12
CA ARG A 96 -2.75 -7.53 -4.80
C ARG A 96 -2.97 -7.57 -6.31
N ASP A 97 -4.16 -7.99 -6.75
CA ASP A 97 -4.42 -8.29 -8.17
C ASP A 97 -4.66 -7.03 -9.00
N LEU A 98 -5.18 -5.96 -8.41
CA LEU A 98 -5.61 -4.75 -9.12
C LEU A 98 -4.72 -3.53 -8.90
N SER A 99 -3.80 -3.59 -7.93
CA SER A 99 -2.91 -2.47 -7.65
C SER A 99 -1.75 -2.39 -8.64
N VAL A 100 -1.17 -1.19 -8.72
CA VAL A 100 0.04 -0.93 -9.49
C VAL A 100 1.06 -0.26 -8.59
N TYR A 101 2.26 -0.83 -8.52
CA TYR A 101 3.38 -0.29 -7.77
C TYR A 101 4.40 0.30 -8.73
N THR A 102 4.65 1.60 -8.62
CA THR A 102 5.64 2.30 -9.43
C THR A 102 6.82 2.68 -8.53
N THR A 103 8.00 2.15 -8.82
CA THR A 103 9.20 2.49 -8.07
C THR A 103 9.72 3.87 -8.48
N TYR A 104 10.58 4.46 -7.64
CA TYR A 104 11.11 5.80 -7.88
C TYR A 104 11.91 5.90 -9.20
N ASP A 105 12.44 4.78 -9.71
CA ASP A 105 13.14 4.71 -10.99
C ASP A 105 12.20 4.32 -12.15
N ASN A 106 10.88 4.51 -11.96
CA ASN A 106 9.83 4.32 -12.96
C ASN A 106 9.63 2.87 -13.42
N ARG A 107 10.02 1.88 -12.63
CA ARG A 107 9.65 0.50 -12.91
C ARG A 107 8.23 0.25 -12.39
N THR A 108 7.45 -0.50 -13.15
CA THR A 108 6.09 -0.87 -12.79
C THR A 108 6.07 -2.33 -12.35
N VAL A 109 5.52 -2.58 -11.17
CA VAL A 109 5.37 -3.92 -10.60
C VAL A 109 3.88 -4.16 -10.34
N THR A 110 3.37 -5.30 -10.79
CA THR A 110 1.99 -5.72 -10.54
C THR A 110 1.98 -6.89 -9.56
N LYS A 111 0.82 -7.14 -8.95
CA LYS A 111 0.63 -8.23 -7.98
C LYS A 111 1.61 -8.15 -6.81
N CYS A 112 1.83 -6.94 -6.32
CA CYS A 112 2.77 -6.68 -5.24
C CYS A 112 2.03 -6.05 -4.05
N ILE A 113 2.20 -6.62 -2.86
CA ILE A 113 1.69 -6.08 -1.60
C ILE A 113 2.80 -5.93 -0.57
N ASN A 114 4.04 -6.26 -0.94
CA ASN A 114 5.22 -6.06 -0.10
C ASN A 114 6.14 -5.10 -0.82
N LEU A 115 6.13 -3.83 -0.39
CA LEU A 115 6.87 -2.78 -1.07
C LEU A 115 8.33 -2.88 -0.67
N GLY A 116 9.16 -3.30 -1.61
CA GLY A 116 10.58 -3.58 -1.40
C GLY A 116 11.51 -2.46 -1.86
N TRP A 117 10.98 -1.34 -2.31
CA TRP A 117 11.75 -0.17 -2.71
C TRP A 117 10.90 1.09 -2.59
N ASN A 118 11.55 2.25 -2.56
CA ASN A 118 10.81 3.52 -2.52
C ASN A 118 9.96 3.67 -3.77
N GLY A 119 8.73 4.10 -3.59
CA GLY A 119 7.80 4.26 -4.69
C GLY A 119 6.37 4.39 -4.19
N THR A 120 5.44 4.31 -5.13
CA THR A 120 4.01 4.50 -4.87
C THR A 120 3.21 3.28 -5.30
N TRP A 121 2.46 2.73 -4.35
CA TRP A 121 1.50 1.66 -4.58
C TRP A 121 0.11 2.30 -4.68
N ARG A 122 -0.65 1.98 -5.73
CA ARG A 122 -1.97 2.59 -5.97
C ARG A 122 -3.02 1.53 -6.24
N LEU A 123 -4.15 1.69 -5.57
CA LEU A 123 -5.38 0.94 -5.83
C LEU A 123 -6.46 1.93 -6.21
N THR A 124 -7.07 1.75 -7.38
CA THR A 124 -8.06 2.67 -7.93
C THR A 124 -9.40 1.97 -8.09
N TRP A 125 -10.47 2.66 -7.72
CA TRP A 125 -11.84 2.22 -7.98
C TRP A 125 -12.70 3.40 -8.43
N THR A 126 -13.90 3.11 -8.92
CA THR A 126 -14.82 4.13 -9.43
C THR A 126 -16.12 4.13 -8.64
N GLU A 127 -16.83 5.27 -8.63
CA GLU A 127 -18.15 5.33 -8.00
C GLU A 127 -19.23 4.77 -8.92
N PRO A 128 -20.28 4.12 -8.37
CA PRO A 128 -20.36 3.76 -6.96
C PRO A 128 -19.49 2.54 -6.66
N PHE A 129 -18.83 2.58 -5.52
CA PHE A 129 -17.84 1.56 -5.12
C PHE A 129 -18.38 0.14 -5.25
N TYR A 130 -19.59 -0.12 -4.75
CA TYR A 130 -20.08 -1.50 -4.74
C TYR A 130 -20.38 -2.05 -6.14
N LEU A 131 -20.71 -1.20 -7.12
CA LEU A 131 -20.83 -1.65 -8.52
C LEU A 131 -19.47 -2.00 -9.11
N TRP A 132 -18.45 -1.19 -8.81
CA TRP A 132 -17.08 -1.52 -9.17
C TRP A 132 -16.66 -2.84 -8.54
N LEU A 133 -16.98 -3.03 -7.25
CA LEU A 133 -16.65 -4.28 -6.53
C LEU A 133 -17.26 -5.49 -7.21
N LEU A 134 -18.52 -5.40 -7.65
CA LEU A 134 -19.21 -6.52 -8.32
C LEU A 134 -18.55 -6.92 -9.63
N GLU A 135 -17.90 -6.00 -10.32
CA GLU A 135 -17.18 -6.31 -11.57
C GLU A 135 -15.96 -7.19 -11.34
N TYR A 136 -15.38 -7.16 -10.14
CA TYR A 136 -14.12 -7.84 -9.84
C TYR A 136 -14.26 -9.01 -8.85
N LEU A 137 -15.47 -9.33 -8.48
CA LEU A 137 -15.73 -10.49 -7.62
C LEU A 137 -15.63 -11.81 -8.38
#